data_33ec562f28737b93c58bea9bd6341503
#
_entry.id   33ec562f28737b93c58bea9bd6341503
#
_cell.length_a   1.000
_cell.length_b   1.000
_cell.length_c   1.000
_cell.angle_alpha   90.00
_cell.angle_beta   90.00
_cell.angle_gamma   90.00
#
_symmetry.space_group_name_H-M   'P 1'
#
loop_
_entity.id
_entity.type
_entity.pdbx_description
1 polymer ?
#
loop_
_entity_poly.entity_id
_entity_poly.type
_entity_poly.pdbx_seq_one_letter_code
_entity_poly.pdbx_strand_id
1 'polypeptide(L)'
;MNKILMSQSNFDKIKLLKRGKVRDIYEIDNYYLIVATDRVSAFDVVMNEPIPYKGSVLTAISKFWFDFFKNDIRNHLVSDNIDDYPEICKEYRTDLEYRSMLVKKAKPLPVECIVRGYLSGSGWKEYKKNGTVCGIKLPENLVESEKLPEPIFTPSTKADVGHDENITFEKTID
;
A
#
# COMPACT_ATOMS: atom_id res chain seq x y z
N MET A 1 -15.91 18.45 -14.10
CA MET A 1 -14.44 18.40 -14.31
C MET A 1 -13.86 17.63 -13.15
N ASN A 2 -13.19 16.50 -13.40
CA ASN A 2 -12.54 15.76 -12.32
C ASN A 2 -11.43 16.62 -11.71
N LYS A 3 -11.31 16.59 -10.39
CA LYS A 3 -10.30 17.34 -9.66
C LYS A 3 -8.91 16.79 -10.03
N ILE A 4 -8.14 17.56 -10.78
CA ILE A 4 -6.82 17.16 -11.30
C ILE A 4 -5.83 16.91 -10.17
N LEU A 5 -5.97 17.65 -9.07
CA LEU A 5 -5.06 17.60 -7.92
C LEU A 5 -5.84 17.46 -6.61
N MET A 6 -5.49 16.45 -5.82
CA MET A 6 -6.06 16.23 -4.49
C MET A 6 -4.96 16.00 -3.46
N SER A 7 -4.64 17.02 -2.68
CA SER A 7 -3.75 16.87 -1.52
C SER A 7 -4.46 16.26 -0.32
N GLN A 8 -5.75 16.51 -0.18
CA GLN A 8 -6.56 16.06 0.95
C GLN A 8 -8.01 15.90 0.50
N SER A 9 -8.64 14.81 0.90
CA SER A 9 -10.09 14.66 0.75
C SER A 9 -10.83 15.20 1.98
N ASN A 10 -12.04 15.69 1.77
CA ASN A 10 -12.95 16.10 2.84
C ASN A 10 -14.39 15.82 2.41
N PHE A 11 -15.04 14.86 3.10
CA PHE A 11 -16.40 14.43 2.82
C PHE A 11 -17.21 14.54 4.11
N ASP A 12 -17.89 15.66 4.30
CA ASP A 12 -18.53 16.04 5.57
C ASP A 12 -19.58 15.02 6.05
N LYS A 13 -20.20 14.28 5.12
CA LYS A 13 -21.24 13.29 5.42
C LYS A 13 -20.70 11.88 5.59
N ILE A 14 -19.40 11.65 5.42
CA ILE A 14 -18.78 10.32 5.51
C ILE A 14 -17.70 10.36 6.60
N LYS A 15 -17.76 9.41 7.53
CA LYS A 15 -16.84 9.36 8.65
C LYS A 15 -15.41 9.07 8.21
N LEU A 16 -14.52 10.04 8.35
CA LEU A 16 -13.07 9.83 8.19
C LEU A 16 -12.55 8.99 9.35
N LEU A 17 -11.93 7.84 9.03
CA LEU A 17 -11.28 6.98 10.03
C LEU A 17 -9.81 7.31 10.21
N LYS A 18 -9.11 7.45 9.10
CA LYS A 18 -7.65 7.64 9.13
C LYS A 18 -7.20 8.46 7.93
N ARG A 19 -6.30 9.39 8.18
CA ARG A 19 -5.54 10.07 7.15
C ARG A 19 -4.12 9.55 7.17
N GLY A 20 -3.80 8.72 6.17
CA GLY A 20 -2.45 8.19 5.99
C GLY A 20 -1.53 9.16 5.24
N LYS A 21 -0.28 8.79 5.05
CA LYS A 21 0.72 9.59 4.33
C LYS A 21 0.27 9.95 2.90
N VAL A 22 -0.43 9.04 2.21
CA VAL A 22 -0.83 9.21 0.80
C VAL A 22 -2.26 8.76 0.50
N ARG A 23 -3.00 8.25 1.47
CA ARG A 23 -4.39 7.78 1.33
C ARG A 23 -5.22 8.23 2.51
N ASP A 24 -6.50 8.53 2.25
CA ASP A 24 -7.50 8.80 3.28
C ASP A 24 -8.49 7.64 3.30
N ILE A 25 -8.87 7.18 4.48
CA ILE A 25 -9.76 6.03 4.68
C ILE A 25 -11.01 6.50 5.41
N TYR A 26 -12.15 6.23 4.81
CA TYR A 26 -13.47 6.53 5.35
C TYR A 26 -14.23 5.25 5.68
N GLU A 27 -15.15 5.34 6.60
CA GLU A 27 -16.07 4.27 6.96
C GLU A 27 -17.44 4.53 6.34
N ILE A 28 -17.96 3.53 5.63
CA ILE A 28 -19.29 3.57 5.02
C ILE A 28 -19.94 2.20 5.26
N ASP A 29 -20.98 2.15 6.07
CA ASP A 29 -21.71 0.93 6.38
C ASP A 29 -20.74 -0.22 6.76
N ASN A 30 -20.80 -1.32 6.02
CA ASN A 30 -19.93 -2.49 6.21
C ASN A 30 -18.63 -2.43 5.38
N TYR A 31 -18.28 -1.27 4.82
CA TYR A 31 -17.14 -1.11 3.92
C TYR A 31 -16.19 -0.02 4.41
N TYR A 32 -14.98 -0.04 3.85
CA TYR A 32 -14.12 1.11 3.84
C TYR A 32 -14.08 1.71 2.44
N LEU A 33 -14.05 3.03 2.36
CA LEU A 33 -13.75 3.78 1.17
C LEU A 33 -12.29 4.27 1.27
N ILE A 34 -11.44 3.75 0.42
CA ILE A 34 -10.03 4.14 0.35
C ILE A 34 -9.88 5.16 -0.77
N VAL A 35 -9.41 6.36 -0.43
CA VAL A 35 -9.19 7.45 -1.37
C VAL A 35 -7.69 7.69 -1.53
N ALA A 36 -7.18 7.44 -2.73
CA ALA A 36 -5.79 7.72 -3.08
C ALA A 36 -5.64 9.21 -3.40
N THR A 37 -4.81 9.89 -2.63
CA THR A 37 -4.49 11.30 -2.84
C THR A 37 -3.24 11.45 -3.71
N ASP A 38 -2.98 12.67 -4.14
CA ASP A 38 -1.80 13.01 -4.93
C ASP A 38 -0.58 13.35 -4.07
N ARG A 39 -0.71 13.23 -2.72
CA ARG A 39 0.42 13.38 -1.79
C ARG A 39 1.54 12.39 -2.11
N VAL A 40 2.77 12.84 -1.92
CA VAL A 40 3.99 12.02 -2.01
C VAL A 40 4.61 11.92 -0.63
N SER A 41 5.08 10.73 -0.28
CA SER A 41 5.85 10.53 0.95
C SER A 41 7.15 9.83 0.61
N ALA A 42 8.24 10.35 1.15
CA ALA A 42 9.56 9.74 1.07
C ALA A 42 10.27 9.90 2.43
N PHE A 43 10.98 8.86 2.88
CA PHE A 43 11.66 8.83 4.17
C PHE A 43 10.75 9.24 5.34
N ASP A 44 9.50 8.76 5.33
CA ASP A 44 8.43 9.06 6.30
C ASP A 44 7.95 10.52 6.34
N VAL A 45 8.44 11.36 5.47
CA VAL A 45 8.00 12.75 5.33
C VAL A 45 6.99 12.86 4.18
N VAL A 46 5.84 13.48 4.45
CA VAL A 46 4.89 13.87 3.41
C VAL A 46 5.37 15.18 2.79
N MET A 47 5.62 15.15 1.49
CA MET A 47 6.10 16.33 0.76
C MET A 47 4.97 17.37 0.60
N ASN A 48 5.35 18.64 0.58
CA ASN A 48 4.40 19.73 0.46
C ASN A 48 3.71 19.79 -0.90
N GLU A 49 4.41 19.34 -1.96
CA GLU A 49 3.91 19.41 -3.33
C GLU A 49 3.39 18.05 -3.78
N PRO A 50 2.09 17.92 -4.05
CA PRO A 50 1.49 16.72 -4.58
C PRO A 50 1.76 16.59 -6.09
N ILE A 51 1.78 15.35 -6.58
CA ILE A 51 1.94 15.06 -8.00
C ILE A 51 0.55 14.85 -8.63
N PRO A 52 0.16 15.68 -9.63
CA PRO A 52 -1.13 15.54 -10.31
C PRO A 52 -1.35 14.12 -10.83
N TYR A 53 -2.59 13.61 -10.70
CA TYR A 53 -3.01 12.28 -11.14
C TYR A 53 -2.37 11.09 -10.43
N LYS A 54 -1.42 11.28 -9.49
CA LYS A 54 -0.76 10.16 -8.80
C LYS A 54 -1.78 9.20 -8.17
N GLY A 55 -2.80 9.74 -7.49
CA GLY A 55 -3.86 8.93 -6.88
C GLY A 55 -4.58 8.07 -7.90
N SER A 56 -4.97 8.64 -9.03
CA SER A 56 -5.69 7.93 -10.10
C SER A 56 -4.82 6.85 -10.76
N VAL A 57 -3.56 7.14 -11.05
CA VAL A 57 -2.63 6.17 -11.61
C VAL A 57 -2.42 4.98 -10.67
N LEU A 58 -2.21 5.24 -9.37
CA LEU A 58 -2.02 4.17 -8.39
C LEU A 58 -3.28 3.34 -8.18
N THR A 59 -4.47 3.94 -8.25
CA THR A 59 -5.74 3.21 -8.18
C THR A 59 -5.90 2.30 -9.40
N ALA A 60 -5.62 2.80 -10.61
CA ALA A 60 -5.67 2.00 -11.83
C ALA A 60 -4.70 0.81 -11.81
N ILE A 61 -3.46 1.03 -11.33
CA ILE A 61 -2.47 -0.04 -11.15
C ILE A 61 -2.95 -1.08 -10.11
N SER A 62 -3.51 -0.63 -8.98
CA SER A 62 -4.04 -1.53 -7.96
C SER A 62 -5.18 -2.38 -8.52
N LYS A 63 -6.12 -1.77 -9.26
CA LYS A 63 -7.20 -2.49 -9.92
C LYS A 63 -6.68 -3.54 -10.90
N PHE A 64 -5.71 -3.17 -11.74
CA PHE A 64 -5.07 -4.11 -12.67
C PHE A 64 -4.56 -5.36 -11.95
N TRP A 65 -3.82 -5.18 -10.84
CA TRP A 65 -3.28 -6.32 -10.09
C TRP A 65 -4.35 -7.14 -9.37
N PHE A 66 -5.41 -6.50 -8.84
CA PHE A 66 -6.54 -7.23 -8.27
C PHE A 66 -7.27 -8.07 -9.31
N ASP A 67 -7.45 -7.56 -10.52
CA ASP A 67 -8.06 -8.30 -11.62
C ASP A 67 -7.14 -9.42 -12.13
N PHE A 68 -5.83 -9.17 -12.21
CA PHE A 68 -4.83 -10.13 -12.66
C PHE A 68 -4.77 -11.36 -11.74
N PHE A 69 -4.72 -11.14 -10.42
CA PHE A 69 -4.61 -12.22 -9.44
C PHE A 69 -5.94 -12.72 -8.88
N LYS A 70 -7.08 -12.33 -9.43
CA LYS A 70 -8.40 -12.65 -8.86
C LYS A 70 -8.71 -14.15 -8.76
N ASN A 71 -8.09 -14.97 -9.60
CA ASN A 71 -8.24 -16.42 -9.61
C ASN A 71 -7.23 -17.13 -8.70
N ASP A 72 -6.14 -16.46 -8.33
CA ASP A 72 -5.06 -17.00 -7.53
C ASP A 72 -5.24 -16.69 -6.04
N ILE A 73 -5.68 -15.45 -5.73
CA ILE A 73 -5.84 -14.99 -4.36
C ILE A 73 -7.08 -14.10 -4.19
N ARG A 74 -7.82 -14.33 -3.11
CA ARG A 74 -8.93 -13.45 -2.73
C ARG A 74 -8.40 -12.09 -2.30
N ASN A 75 -9.08 -11.03 -2.72
CA ASN A 75 -8.76 -9.66 -2.32
C ASN A 75 -9.96 -8.98 -1.65
N HIS A 76 -9.76 -7.77 -1.15
CA HIS A 76 -10.78 -7.00 -0.42
C HIS A 76 -11.54 -6.02 -1.30
N LEU A 77 -11.19 -5.86 -2.59
CA LEU A 77 -11.88 -4.95 -3.50
C LEU A 77 -13.34 -5.39 -3.69
N VAL A 78 -14.26 -4.45 -3.56
CA VAL A 78 -15.68 -4.61 -3.87
C VAL A 78 -15.97 -3.95 -5.21
N SER A 79 -15.64 -2.67 -5.36
CA SER A 79 -15.74 -1.93 -6.62
C SER A 79 -14.78 -0.74 -6.64
N ASP A 80 -14.38 -0.33 -7.84
CA ASP A 80 -13.71 0.93 -8.13
C ASP A 80 -14.59 1.87 -8.98
N ASN A 81 -15.82 1.44 -9.27
CA ASN A 81 -16.82 2.22 -9.99
C ASN A 81 -17.73 2.95 -9.00
N ILE A 82 -17.76 4.27 -9.07
CA ILE A 82 -18.58 5.11 -8.20
C ILE A 82 -20.09 4.81 -8.30
N ASP A 83 -20.56 4.24 -9.39
CA ASP A 83 -21.96 3.89 -9.58
C ASP A 83 -22.39 2.71 -8.69
N ASP A 84 -21.45 1.88 -8.28
CA ASP A 84 -21.66 0.74 -7.38
C ASP A 84 -21.53 1.13 -5.89
N TYR A 85 -21.11 2.37 -5.59
CA TYR A 85 -20.92 2.83 -4.23
C TYR A 85 -22.25 3.20 -3.56
N PRO A 86 -22.33 3.20 -2.22
CA PRO A 86 -23.47 3.74 -1.48
C PRO A 86 -23.82 5.15 -1.97
N GLU A 87 -25.14 5.47 -1.97
CA GLU A 87 -25.68 6.70 -2.57
C GLU A 87 -25.00 7.98 -2.08
N ILE A 88 -24.65 8.02 -0.80
CA ILE A 88 -23.93 9.15 -0.18
C ILE A 88 -22.61 9.48 -0.88
N CYS A 89 -21.94 8.50 -1.49
CA CYS A 89 -20.68 8.72 -2.21
C CYS A 89 -20.89 9.49 -3.53
N LYS A 90 -22.06 9.37 -4.13
CA LYS A 90 -22.35 10.00 -5.42
C LYS A 90 -22.37 11.51 -5.34
N GLU A 91 -22.63 12.07 -4.17
CA GLU A 91 -22.50 13.51 -3.92
C GLU A 91 -21.05 14.01 -4.12
N TYR A 92 -20.08 13.11 -3.93
CA TYR A 92 -18.65 13.39 -4.05
C TYR A 92 -18.01 12.80 -5.31
N ARG A 93 -18.82 12.50 -6.35
CA ARG A 93 -18.38 11.85 -7.60
C ARG A 93 -17.10 12.48 -8.16
N THR A 94 -17.07 13.80 -8.29
CA THR A 94 -15.93 14.53 -8.88
C THR A 94 -14.62 14.27 -8.15
N ASP A 95 -14.67 14.06 -6.83
CA ASP A 95 -13.50 13.84 -5.98
C ASP A 95 -13.13 12.35 -5.88
N LEU A 96 -14.08 11.44 -6.02
CA LEU A 96 -13.90 10.01 -5.81
C LEU A 96 -13.56 9.22 -7.09
N GLU A 97 -14.10 9.66 -8.22
CA GLU A 97 -13.96 8.95 -9.49
C GLU A 97 -12.49 8.75 -9.87
N TYR A 98 -12.15 7.55 -10.29
CA TYR A 98 -10.80 7.10 -10.71
C TYR A 98 -9.73 7.05 -9.61
N ARG A 99 -9.99 7.49 -8.38
CA ARG A 99 -9.00 7.52 -7.30
C ARG A 99 -9.46 6.89 -5.99
N SER A 100 -10.60 6.25 -6.00
CA SER A 100 -11.14 5.58 -4.82
C SER A 100 -11.46 4.12 -5.09
N MET A 101 -11.54 3.35 -4.02
CA MET A 101 -11.97 1.96 -4.02
C MET A 101 -12.87 1.71 -2.82
N LEU A 102 -14.02 1.08 -3.05
CA LEU A 102 -14.85 0.50 -2.01
C LEU A 102 -14.33 -0.89 -1.69
N VAL A 103 -14.00 -1.14 -0.43
CA VAL A 103 -13.37 -2.40 -0.02
C VAL A 103 -14.06 -3.00 1.19
N LYS A 104 -13.98 -4.32 1.35
CA LYS A 104 -14.42 -5.03 2.55
C LYS A 104 -13.60 -4.59 3.75
N LYS A 105 -14.24 -4.49 4.91
CA LYS A 105 -13.54 -4.30 6.17
C LYS A 105 -12.69 -5.54 6.47
N ALA A 106 -11.40 -5.34 6.67
CA ALA A 106 -10.45 -6.37 7.03
C ALA A 106 -9.52 -5.85 8.13
N LYS A 107 -9.08 -6.75 9.02
CA LYS A 107 -8.06 -6.42 10.02
C LYS A 107 -6.69 -6.59 9.36
N PRO A 108 -5.87 -5.53 9.27
CA PRO A 108 -4.50 -5.66 8.77
C PRO A 108 -3.68 -6.59 9.66
N LEU A 109 -2.83 -7.39 9.06
CA LEU A 109 -1.80 -8.12 9.80
C LEU A 109 -0.72 -7.13 10.28
N PRO A 110 -0.08 -7.38 11.44
CA PRO A 110 0.99 -6.53 11.96
C PRO A 110 2.34 -6.78 11.25
N VAL A 111 2.30 -7.29 10.03
CA VAL A 111 3.46 -7.69 9.24
C VAL A 111 3.33 -7.15 7.82
N GLU A 112 4.42 -6.64 7.28
CA GLU A 112 4.55 -6.34 5.86
C GLU A 112 5.22 -7.52 5.13
N CYS A 113 4.50 -8.09 4.17
CA CYS A 113 4.98 -9.22 3.38
C CYS A 113 5.69 -8.71 2.13
N ILE A 114 7.00 -8.91 2.08
CA ILE A 114 7.85 -8.41 1.00
C ILE A 114 8.55 -9.59 0.33
N VAL A 115 8.48 -9.67 -0.99
CA VAL A 115 9.27 -10.61 -1.80
C VAL A 115 10.34 -9.82 -2.55
N ARG A 116 11.59 -10.21 -2.38
CA ARG A 116 12.75 -9.56 -3.01
C ARG A 116 13.33 -10.41 -4.13
N GLY A 117 13.35 -9.88 -5.34
CA GLY A 117 14.12 -10.45 -6.46
C GLY A 117 15.53 -9.84 -6.58
N TYR A 118 15.80 -8.76 -5.86
CA TYR A 118 17.04 -7.99 -5.91
C TYR A 118 17.47 -7.58 -4.50
N LEU A 119 18.79 -7.53 -4.28
CA LEU A 119 19.39 -7.21 -2.99
C LEU A 119 19.61 -5.70 -2.83
N SER A 120 18.63 -4.98 -2.27
CA SER A 120 18.68 -3.53 -2.10
C SER A 120 18.10 -3.07 -0.76
N GLY A 121 18.26 -1.78 -0.43
CA GLY A 121 17.64 -1.14 0.73
C GLY A 121 18.01 -1.79 2.06
N SER A 122 17.00 -2.10 2.90
CA SER A 122 17.22 -2.74 4.22
C SER A 122 17.82 -4.14 4.08
N GLY A 123 17.45 -4.89 3.03
CA GLY A 123 18.02 -6.20 2.75
C GLY A 123 19.53 -6.14 2.46
N TRP A 124 19.98 -5.17 1.68
CA TRP A 124 21.40 -4.94 1.42
C TRP A 124 22.16 -4.60 2.71
N LYS A 125 21.60 -3.71 3.54
CA LYS A 125 22.22 -3.31 4.81
C LYS A 125 22.41 -4.51 5.76
N GLU A 126 21.42 -5.38 5.84
CA GLU A 126 21.47 -6.59 6.67
C GLU A 126 22.47 -7.60 6.11
N TYR A 127 22.43 -7.87 4.80
CA TYR A 127 23.36 -8.78 4.14
C TYR A 127 24.83 -8.37 4.33
N LYS A 128 25.16 -7.09 4.15
CA LYS A 128 26.51 -6.57 4.39
C LYS A 128 27.02 -6.85 5.81
N LYS A 129 26.13 -6.90 6.77
CA LYS A 129 26.48 -7.11 8.17
C LYS A 129 26.62 -8.59 8.53
N ASN A 130 25.73 -9.42 8.02
CA ASN A 130 25.54 -10.77 8.51
C ASN A 130 25.65 -11.86 7.42
N GLY A 131 25.68 -11.52 6.13
CA GLY A 131 25.58 -12.48 5.03
C GLY A 131 24.17 -13.10 4.89
N THR A 132 23.18 -12.57 5.61
CA THR A 132 21.81 -13.06 5.65
C THR A 132 20.81 -11.92 5.44
N VAL A 133 19.58 -12.25 5.05
CA VAL A 133 18.43 -11.34 5.04
C VAL A 133 17.24 -12.07 5.66
N CYS A 134 16.64 -11.52 6.70
CA CYS A 134 15.53 -12.14 7.44
C CYS A 134 15.81 -13.59 7.86
N GLY A 135 17.07 -13.89 8.25
CA GLY A 135 17.53 -15.24 8.61
C GLY A 135 17.89 -16.14 7.40
N ILE A 136 17.63 -15.74 6.17
CA ILE A 136 17.97 -16.50 4.97
C ILE A 136 19.43 -16.24 4.63
N LYS A 137 20.26 -17.30 4.59
CA LYS A 137 21.65 -17.20 4.16
C LYS A 137 21.71 -17.02 2.64
N LEU A 138 22.42 -16.01 2.19
CA LEU A 138 22.61 -15.71 0.77
C LEU A 138 24.02 -16.08 0.30
N PRO A 139 24.24 -16.23 -1.03
CA PRO A 139 25.57 -16.41 -1.59
C PRO A 139 26.55 -15.31 -1.16
N GLU A 140 27.82 -15.66 -1.09
CA GLU A 140 28.88 -14.69 -0.80
C GLU A 140 29.15 -13.77 -1.99
N ASN A 141 29.70 -12.60 -1.71
CA ASN A 141 30.14 -11.60 -2.70
C ASN A 141 29.03 -10.99 -3.57
N LEU A 142 27.77 -11.03 -3.13
CA LEU A 142 26.71 -10.25 -3.79
C LEU A 142 26.98 -8.75 -3.63
N VAL A 143 26.60 -7.99 -4.65
CA VAL A 143 26.73 -6.53 -4.65
C VAL A 143 25.36 -5.84 -4.51
N GLU A 144 25.36 -4.57 -4.20
CA GLU A 144 24.11 -3.80 -4.08
C GLU A 144 23.34 -3.79 -5.39
N SER A 145 22.02 -4.01 -5.29
CA SER A 145 21.09 -4.11 -6.42
C SER A 145 21.30 -5.33 -7.32
N GLU A 146 22.10 -6.31 -6.88
CA GLU A 146 22.25 -7.57 -7.63
C GLU A 146 20.96 -8.37 -7.62
N LYS A 147 20.68 -9.04 -8.74
CA LYS A 147 19.57 -9.97 -8.86
C LYS A 147 19.88 -11.22 -8.05
N LEU A 148 18.95 -11.60 -7.17
CA LEU A 148 19.08 -12.84 -6.41
C LEU A 148 18.89 -14.07 -7.32
N PRO A 149 19.56 -15.21 -7.02
CA PRO A 149 19.36 -16.46 -7.76
C PRO A 149 17.89 -16.89 -7.82
N GLU A 150 17.17 -16.68 -6.74
CA GLU A 150 15.71 -16.86 -6.62
C GLU A 150 15.11 -15.77 -5.72
N PRO A 151 13.83 -15.42 -5.91
CA PRO A 151 13.16 -14.48 -5.03
C PRO A 151 13.06 -15.03 -3.61
N ILE A 152 13.28 -14.16 -2.61
CA ILE A 152 13.20 -14.52 -1.19
C ILE A 152 12.08 -13.74 -0.49
N PHE A 153 11.42 -14.39 0.47
CA PHE A 153 10.43 -13.75 1.32
C PHE A 153 11.13 -13.06 2.50
N THR A 154 10.96 -11.75 2.62
CA THR A 154 11.66 -10.90 3.58
C THR A 154 10.65 -10.04 4.35
N PRO A 155 9.89 -10.61 5.28
CA PRO A 155 8.90 -9.88 6.04
C PRO A 155 9.52 -8.85 6.97
N SER A 156 8.73 -7.82 7.31
CA SER A 156 9.06 -6.86 8.36
C SER A 156 7.87 -6.64 9.28
N THR A 157 8.15 -6.17 10.48
CA THR A 157 7.10 -5.68 11.38
C THR A 157 6.41 -4.48 10.73
N LYS A 158 5.16 -4.25 11.11
CA LYS A 158 4.45 -3.02 10.80
C LYS A 158 4.37 -2.18 12.06
N ALA A 159 5.37 -1.31 12.26
CA ALA A 159 5.45 -0.46 13.43
C ALA A 159 4.40 0.66 13.37
N ASP A 160 3.68 0.87 14.48
CA ASP A 160 2.81 2.05 14.63
C ASP A 160 3.65 3.31 14.91
N VAL A 161 4.82 3.13 15.54
CA VAL A 161 5.77 4.21 15.86
C VAL A 161 7.19 3.70 15.59
N GLY A 162 8.00 4.49 14.90
CA GLY A 162 9.37 4.13 14.53
C GLY A 162 9.48 3.60 13.12
N HIS A 163 10.43 2.68 12.92
CA HIS A 163 10.68 2.05 11.61
C HIS A 163 10.35 0.56 11.66
N ASP A 164 9.91 0.05 10.52
CA ASP A 164 9.70 -1.38 10.33
C ASP A 164 11.04 -2.12 10.42
N GLU A 165 11.05 -3.26 11.13
CA GLU A 165 12.24 -4.11 11.31
C GLU A 165 12.07 -5.41 10.54
N ASN A 166 13.13 -5.84 9.84
CA ASN A 166 13.17 -7.15 9.19
C ASN A 166 12.99 -8.25 10.24
N ILE A 167 12.15 -9.23 9.96
CA ILE A 167 11.89 -10.40 10.81
C ILE A 167 12.04 -11.69 10.02
N THR A 168 12.21 -12.82 10.69
CA THR A 168 12.25 -14.12 10.04
C THR A 168 10.83 -14.61 9.69
N PHE A 169 10.75 -15.63 8.83
CA PHE A 169 9.48 -16.28 8.49
C PHE A 169 8.80 -16.85 9.73
N GLU A 170 9.54 -17.53 10.61
CA GLU A 170 9.01 -18.12 11.84
C GLU A 170 8.35 -17.06 12.72
N LYS A 171 9.00 -15.90 12.90
CA LYS A 171 8.43 -14.79 13.67
C LYS A 171 7.20 -14.15 13.01
N THR A 172 6.99 -14.40 11.73
CA THR A 172 5.81 -13.89 10.99
C THR A 172 4.55 -14.70 11.29
N ILE A 173 4.70 -15.99 11.61
CA ILE A 173 3.58 -16.91 11.84
C ILE A 173 3.22 -17.07 13.32
N ASP A 174 4.04 -16.57 14.25
CA ASP A 174 3.75 -16.48 15.69
C ASP A 174 2.81 -15.29 15.98
#